data_152e66329d108275be3168e53dbcc610
#
_entry.id   152e66329d108275be3168e53dbcc610
#
_cell.length_a   1.000
_cell.length_b   1.000
_cell.length_c   1.000
_cell.angle_alpha   90.00
_cell.angle_beta   90.00
_cell.angle_gamma   90.00
#
_symmetry.space_group_name_H-M   'P 1'
#
loop_
_entity.id
_entity.type
_entity.pdbx_description
1 polymer ?
#
loop_
_entity_poly.entity_id
_entity_poly.type
_entity_poly.pdbx_seq_one_letter_code
_entity_poly.pdbx_strand_id
1 'polypeptide(L)'
;MLSDFVVDNEVQQRVDYYCKDHTYPRLLSAVEIEHFKKDKSFAYYADTKKIVKFFPKKLRFSYVFGDVIHVPAEPSFVKSRPILADNHASVLLKLNAIRHYNFLEDKKAFRNKKSQAVWRGMIYQKHRKILTDKFATHPLCDVGHSDESLKTDVGFKGFLSIEQQLDYKYIISVEGKDVATNLKWIMSSNSLCFMRRPRFETWYMEGRLIPNVHYVLLDDDFSDLEEKIQYYNDHPELAEAIIKNAQAYTEQFKNIEREHKINLLVAKKYFELSGQL
;
A
#
# COMPACT_ATOMS: atom_id res chain seq x y z
N MET A 1 -0.45 10.12 -26.95
CA MET A 1 -0.98 9.68 -25.63
C MET A 1 -0.29 10.41 -24.47
N LEU A 2 1.01 10.67 -24.50
CA LEU A 2 1.71 11.54 -23.56
C LEU A 2 1.88 12.98 -24.08
N SER A 3 1.64 13.25 -25.36
CA SER A 3 1.87 14.54 -26.04
C SER A 3 1.14 15.72 -25.40
N ASP A 4 -0.05 15.48 -24.85
CA ASP A 4 -0.92 16.54 -24.31
C ASP A 4 -1.01 16.50 -22.78
N PHE A 5 -0.18 15.65 -22.14
CA PHE A 5 -0.15 15.54 -20.68
C PHE A 5 0.86 16.52 -20.11
N VAL A 6 0.38 17.48 -19.35
CA VAL A 6 1.24 18.44 -18.65
C VAL A 6 1.96 17.71 -17.52
N VAL A 7 3.30 17.67 -17.64
CA VAL A 7 4.17 17.18 -16.57
C VAL A 7 4.50 18.38 -15.68
N ASP A 8 3.68 18.58 -14.67
CA ASP A 8 3.91 19.56 -13.62
C ASP A 8 4.95 19.06 -12.58
N ASN A 9 5.34 19.92 -11.65
CA ASN A 9 6.31 19.56 -10.60
C ASN A 9 5.88 18.39 -9.76
N GLU A 10 4.59 18.24 -9.47
CA GLU A 10 4.08 17.14 -8.66
C GLU A 10 4.20 15.80 -9.41
N VAL A 11 3.83 15.79 -10.69
CA VAL A 11 3.99 14.61 -11.56
C VAL A 11 5.47 14.22 -11.65
N GLN A 12 6.37 15.19 -11.88
CA GLN A 12 7.80 14.91 -11.98
C GLN A 12 8.36 14.35 -10.67
N GLN A 13 8.02 14.95 -9.53
CA GLN A 13 8.43 14.44 -8.21
C GLN A 13 7.94 13.02 -7.94
N ARG A 14 6.74 12.66 -8.41
CA ARG A 14 6.23 11.30 -8.28
C ARG A 14 6.98 10.32 -9.20
N VAL A 15 7.27 10.71 -10.44
CA VAL A 15 8.06 9.88 -11.36
C VAL A 15 9.45 9.62 -10.77
N ASP A 16 10.10 10.66 -10.23
CA ASP A 16 11.44 10.54 -9.63
C ASP A 16 11.43 9.71 -8.33
N TYR A 17 10.33 9.77 -7.59
CA TYR A 17 10.15 8.94 -6.41
C TYR A 17 10.03 7.45 -6.78
N TYR A 18 9.27 7.11 -7.82
CA TYR A 18 9.04 5.73 -8.23
C TYR A 18 10.22 5.13 -8.99
N CYS A 19 10.88 5.93 -9.81
CA CYS A 19 12.08 5.58 -10.58
C CYS A 19 13.18 6.60 -10.27
N LYS A 20 14.03 6.27 -9.30
CA LYS A 20 15.12 7.15 -8.87
C LYS A 20 16.19 7.29 -9.95
N ASP A 21 16.76 8.50 -10.05
CA ASP A 21 17.88 8.75 -10.95
C ASP A 21 19.08 7.89 -10.55
N HIS A 22 19.51 7.04 -11.47
CA HIS A 22 20.67 6.21 -11.33
C HIS A 22 21.04 5.64 -12.70
N THR A 23 22.34 5.56 -13.00
CA THR A 23 22.79 4.89 -14.22
C THR A 23 22.56 3.40 -14.08
N TYR A 24 21.73 2.85 -14.96
CA TYR A 24 21.45 1.42 -14.94
C TYR A 24 22.55 0.62 -15.65
N PRO A 25 23.06 -0.43 -15.02
CA PRO A 25 23.97 -1.35 -15.69
C PRO A 25 23.23 -2.13 -16.78
N ARG A 26 23.98 -2.88 -17.59
CA ARG A 26 23.37 -3.81 -18.55
C ARG A 26 22.44 -4.78 -17.82
N LEU A 27 21.19 -4.82 -18.23
CA LEU A 27 20.19 -5.70 -17.68
C LEU A 27 20.44 -7.15 -18.13
N LEU A 28 20.65 -8.05 -17.19
CA LEU A 28 21.03 -9.44 -17.47
C LEU A 28 19.83 -10.36 -17.61
N SER A 29 18.79 -10.17 -16.80
CA SER A 29 17.57 -11.00 -16.77
C SER A 29 16.38 -10.36 -17.51
N ALA A 30 16.60 -9.22 -18.20
CA ALA A 30 15.55 -8.47 -18.86
C ALA A 30 14.93 -9.23 -20.04
N VAL A 31 13.59 -9.20 -20.13
CA VAL A 31 12.81 -9.74 -21.25
C VAL A 31 12.45 -8.65 -22.24
N GLU A 32 12.41 -8.96 -23.53
CA GLU A 32 11.84 -8.07 -24.54
C GLU A 32 10.31 -7.97 -24.36
N ILE A 33 9.77 -6.77 -24.60
CA ILE A 33 8.31 -6.53 -24.45
C ILE A 33 7.50 -7.51 -25.29
N GLU A 34 7.93 -7.86 -26.51
CA GLU A 34 7.23 -8.82 -27.38
C GLU A 34 7.27 -10.25 -26.84
N HIS A 35 8.27 -10.61 -26.05
CA HIS A 35 8.43 -11.92 -25.43
C HIS A 35 7.87 -11.99 -24.01
N PHE A 36 7.39 -10.87 -23.44
CA PHE A 36 6.81 -10.84 -22.10
C PHE A 36 5.51 -11.65 -22.04
N LYS A 37 5.53 -12.71 -21.26
CA LYS A 37 4.41 -13.66 -21.10
C LYS A 37 3.94 -13.71 -19.65
N LYS A 38 2.69 -14.16 -19.47
CA LYS A 38 2.17 -14.45 -18.13
C LYS A 38 3.03 -15.53 -17.47
N ASP A 39 3.49 -15.22 -16.25
CA ASP A 39 4.14 -16.17 -15.37
C ASP A 39 3.16 -16.58 -14.23
N LYS A 40 3.48 -16.32 -12.98
CA LYS A 40 2.75 -16.81 -11.80
C LYS A 40 1.42 -16.11 -11.55
N SER A 41 1.34 -14.81 -11.82
CA SER A 41 0.18 -13.99 -11.47
C SER A 41 -0.38 -13.24 -12.67
N PHE A 42 -1.67 -13.43 -12.95
CA PHE A 42 -2.37 -12.69 -14.01
C PHE A 42 -2.45 -11.18 -13.69
N ALA A 43 -2.70 -10.79 -12.45
CA ALA A 43 -2.87 -9.37 -12.09
C ALA A 43 -1.60 -8.55 -12.36
N TYR A 44 -0.43 -9.05 -11.93
CA TYR A 44 0.85 -8.40 -12.20
C TYR A 44 1.16 -8.33 -13.69
N TYR A 45 0.96 -9.43 -14.42
CA TYR A 45 1.14 -9.47 -15.87
C TYR A 45 0.24 -8.46 -16.58
N ALA A 46 -1.05 -8.46 -16.26
CA ALA A 46 -2.02 -7.59 -16.91
C ALA A 46 -1.72 -6.11 -16.68
N ASP A 47 -1.38 -5.73 -15.42
CA ASP A 47 -1.04 -4.34 -15.10
C ASP A 47 0.26 -3.90 -15.76
N THR A 48 1.30 -4.74 -15.77
CA THR A 48 2.55 -4.45 -16.48
C THR A 48 2.29 -4.32 -17.99
N LYS A 49 1.54 -5.25 -18.58
CA LYS A 49 1.22 -5.24 -20.02
C LYS A 49 0.47 -4.00 -20.45
N LYS A 50 -0.43 -3.47 -19.60
CA LYS A 50 -1.14 -2.20 -19.86
C LYS A 50 -0.19 -1.03 -20.06
N ILE A 51 1.00 -1.07 -19.47
CA ILE A 51 2.02 -0.02 -19.56
C ILE A 51 2.99 -0.29 -20.68
N VAL A 52 3.68 -1.43 -20.67
CA VAL A 52 4.79 -1.70 -21.62
C VAL A 52 4.33 -1.80 -23.08
N LYS A 53 3.06 -2.13 -23.36
CA LYS A 53 2.51 -2.20 -24.71
C LYS A 53 2.59 -0.89 -25.52
N PHE A 54 2.82 0.24 -24.86
CA PHE A 54 2.95 1.56 -25.49
C PHE A 54 4.40 1.89 -25.93
N PHE A 55 5.33 1.01 -25.65
CA PHE A 55 6.75 1.17 -25.97
C PHE A 55 7.15 0.23 -27.11
N PRO A 56 8.26 0.55 -27.81
CA PRO A 56 8.81 -0.32 -28.87
C PRO A 56 9.02 -1.75 -28.38
N LYS A 57 8.58 -2.72 -29.16
CA LYS A 57 8.53 -4.15 -28.78
C LYS A 57 9.89 -4.76 -28.41
N LYS A 58 10.99 -4.20 -28.94
CA LYS A 58 12.36 -4.63 -28.71
C LYS A 58 12.97 -4.12 -27.41
N LEU A 59 12.34 -3.15 -26.75
CA LEU A 59 12.81 -2.69 -25.44
C LEU A 59 12.73 -3.82 -24.42
N ARG A 60 13.69 -3.82 -23.49
CA ARG A 60 13.85 -4.89 -22.50
C ARG A 60 13.67 -4.36 -21.10
N PHE A 61 13.03 -5.12 -20.25
CA PHE A 61 12.84 -4.77 -18.83
C PHE A 61 12.94 -6.00 -17.94
N SER A 62 13.43 -5.77 -16.72
CA SER A 62 13.42 -6.77 -15.64
C SER A 62 12.25 -6.51 -14.69
N TYR A 63 11.76 -7.53 -14.04
CA TYR A 63 10.66 -7.44 -13.09
C TYR A 63 10.78 -8.49 -11.99
N VAL A 64 10.31 -8.14 -10.79
CA VAL A 64 10.13 -9.06 -9.67
C VAL A 64 8.70 -8.91 -9.16
N PHE A 65 7.89 -9.93 -9.40
CA PHE A 65 6.48 -9.93 -9.00
C PHE A 65 6.27 -10.59 -7.64
N GLY A 66 5.22 -10.16 -6.95
CA GLY A 66 4.85 -10.64 -5.62
C GLY A 66 5.12 -9.61 -4.53
N ASP A 67 5.17 -10.08 -3.30
CA ASP A 67 5.46 -9.27 -2.12
C ASP A 67 6.97 -9.16 -1.96
N VAL A 68 7.54 -8.13 -2.60
CA VAL A 68 8.98 -7.90 -2.66
C VAL A 68 9.43 -7.14 -1.41
N ILE A 69 10.34 -7.76 -0.66
CA ILE A 69 10.88 -7.24 0.62
C ILE A 69 12.38 -6.98 0.58
N HIS A 70 12.97 -7.01 -0.60
CA HIS A 70 14.39 -6.75 -0.84
C HIS A 70 14.56 -5.83 -2.05
N VAL A 71 15.72 -5.24 -2.20
CA VAL A 71 16.09 -4.51 -3.42
C VAL A 71 16.59 -5.54 -4.44
N PRO A 72 16.04 -5.58 -5.68
CA PRO A 72 16.53 -6.46 -6.73
C PRO A 72 18.00 -6.21 -7.06
N ALA A 73 18.69 -7.24 -7.56
CA ALA A 73 20.09 -7.13 -7.97
C ALA A 73 20.29 -6.26 -9.21
N GLU A 74 19.25 -6.06 -10.01
CA GLU A 74 19.23 -5.15 -11.16
C GLU A 74 17.93 -4.36 -11.18
N PRO A 75 17.91 -3.15 -11.81
CA PRO A 75 16.71 -2.34 -11.91
C PRO A 75 15.52 -3.11 -12.47
N SER A 76 14.48 -3.26 -11.65
CA SER A 76 13.33 -4.11 -11.95
C SER A 76 12.01 -3.44 -11.60
N PHE A 77 10.99 -3.67 -12.40
CA PHE A 77 9.63 -3.30 -12.06
C PHE A 77 9.12 -4.16 -10.90
N VAL A 78 8.68 -3.51 -9.84
CA VAL A 78 8.18 -4.14 -8.61
C VAL A 78 6.85 -3.51 -8.17
N LYS A 79 6.04 -4.26 -7.40
CA LYS A 79 4.85 -3.73 -6.72
C LYS A 79 5.23 -2.96 -5.46
N SER A 80 6.20 -3.48 -4.73
CA SER A 80 6.63 -3.00 -3.41
C SER A 80 8.13 -3.03 -3.29
N ARG A 81 8.66 -2.18 -2.41
CA ARG A 81 10.09 -2.12 -2.08
C ARG A 81 10.31 -1.77 -0.61
N PRO A 82 11.47 -2.12 -0.03
CA PRO A 82 11.87 -1.63 1.29
C PRO A 82 12.01 -0.10 1.30
N ILE A 83 11.61 0.53 2.40
CA ILE A 83 11.86 1.96 2.66
C ILE A 83 13.29 2.10 3.17
N LEU A 84 14.24 2.21 2.23
CA LEU A 84 15.68 2.33 2.48
C LEU A 84 16.23 3.56 1.74
N ALA A 85 17.37 4.07 2.19
CA ALA A 85 18.07 5.16 1.51
C ALA A 85 18.43 4.77 0.08
N ASP A 86 18.97 3.55 -0.09
CA ASP A 86 19.29 2.97 -1.39
C ASP A 86 18.30 1.86 -1.76
N ASN A 87 17.38 2.19 -2.64
CA ASN A 87 16.42 1.26 -3.24
C ASN A 87 16.20 1.56 -4.74
N HIS A 88 17.21 2.17 -5.40
CA HIS A 88 17.11 2.62 -6.80
C HIS A 88 16.83 1.49 -7.80
N ALA A 89 17.26 0.26 -7.51
CA ALA A 89 16.96 -0.89 -8.36
C ALA A 89 15.50 -1.37 -8.26
N SER A 90 14.72 -0.82 -7.34
CA SER A 90 13.30 -1.14 -7.17
C SER A 90 12.43 -0.06 -7.81
N VAL A 91 12.07 -0.23 -9.08
CA VAL A 91 11.21 0.71 -9.80
C VAL A 91 9.74 0.37 -9.54
N LEU A 92 9.04 1.24 -8.84
CA LEU A 92 7.64 1.00 -8.50
C LEU A 92 6.73 1.23 -9.70
N LEU A 93 5.91 0.23 -10.03
CA LEU A 93 4.75 0.37 -10.89
C LEU A 93 3.46 0.11 -10.10
N LYS A 94 2.35 0.68 -10.56
CA LYS A 94 1.01 0.44 -9.98
C LYS A 94 0.52 -0.97 -10.33
N LEU A 95 1.08 -1.97 -9.66
CA LEU A 95 0.82 -3.39 -9.91
C LEU A 95 -0.16 -3.98 -8.90
N ASN A 96 -0.88 -5.04 -9.33
CA ASN A 96 -1.94 -5.69 -8.57
C ASN A 96 -2.99 -4.67 -8.10
N ALA A 97 -3.35 -3.75 -9.00
CA ALA A 97 -4.15 -2.57 -8.70
C ALA A 97 -5.54 -2.93 -8.17
N ILE A 98 -6.15 -3.97 -8.69
CA ILE A 98 -7.48 -4.43 -8.28
C ILE A 98 -7.53 -4.81 -6.79
N ARG A 99 -6.43 -5.30 -6.22
CA ARG A 99 -6.36 -5.69 -4.81
C ARG A 99 -5.99 -4.54 -3.89
N HIS A 100 -5.15 -3.60 -4.36
CA HIS A 100 -4.50 -2.62 -3.50
C HIS A 100 -5.09 -1.22 -3.55
N TYR A 101 -5.75 -0.81 -4.66
CA TYR A 101 -6.17 0.58 -4.84
C TYR A 101 -7.70 0.69 -4.89
N ASN A 102 -8.34 0.10 -3.88
CA ASN A 102 -9.75 0.26 -3.61
C ASN A 102 -9.93 1.49 -2.71
N PHE A 103 -10.40 2.57 -3.29
CA PHE A 103 -10.83 3.76 -2.56
C PHE A 103 -12.34 3.70 -2.45
N LEU A 104 -12.86 4.09 -1.31
CA LEU A 104 -14.29 4.02 -1.03
C LEU A 104 -14.82 5.36 -0.54
N GLU A 105 -16.12 5.53 -0.65
CA GLU A 105 -16.88 6.59 -0.02
C GLU A 105 -17.53 6.04 1.25
N ASP A 106 -17.09 6.54 2.40
CA ASP A 106 -17.65 6.17 3.69
C ASP A 106 -18.69 7.21 4.13
N LYS A 107 -19.95 6.81 4.17
CA LYS A 107 -21.07 7.71 4.51
C LYS A 107 -21.30 7.86 6.01
N LYS A 108 -20.66 7.02 6.83
CA LYS A 108 -20.84 7.05 8.29
C LYS A 108 -19.83 8.00 8.92
N ALA A 109 -20.32 9.05 9.57
CA ALA A 109 -19.45 9.98 10.29
C ALA A 109 -18.67 9.29 11.42
N PHE A 110 -17.43 9.70 11.66
CA PHE A 110 -16.56 9.16 12.69
C PHE A 110 -17.23 9.03 14.05
N ARG A 111 -17.93 10.09 14.50
CA ARG A 111 -18.59 10.13 15.81
C ARG A 111 -19.72 9.12 15.98
N ASN A 112 -20.30 8.66 14.86
CA ASN A 112 -21.41 7.70 14.85
C ASN A 112 -20.93 6.23 14.79
N LYS A 113 -19.62 6.01 14.75
CA LYS A 113 -19.00 4.68 14.73
C LYS A 113 -18.80 4.14 16.15
N LYS A 114 -18.61 2.82 16.26
CA LYS A 114 -18.30 2.14 17.54
C LYS A 114 -16.95 2.62 18.06
N SER A 115 -16.88 3.00 19.33
CA SER A 115 -15.64 3.45 20.00
C SER A 115 -14.67 2.30 20.33
N GLN A 116 -14.39 1.47 19.33
CA GLN A 116 -13.53 0.29 19.42
C GLN A 116 -12.59 0.24 18.22
N ALA A 117 -11.46 -0.48 18.39
CA ALA A 117 -10.57 -0.82 17.28
C ALA A 117 -10.97 -2.16 16.65
N VAL A 118 -10.83 -2.26 15.32
CA VAL A 118 -11.11 -3.49 14.57
C VAL A 118 -9.92 -3.92 13.74
N TRP A 119 -9.72 -5.25 13.67
CA TRP A 119 -8.82 -5.88 12.71
C TRP A 119 -9.27 -7.29 12.36
N ARG A 120 -9.17 -7.64 11.07
CA ARG A 120 -9.34 -9.01 10.56
C ARG A 120 -8.28 -9.32 9.52
N GLY A 121 -7.73 -10.52 9.59
CA GLY A 121 -6.76 -11.00 8.61
C GLY A 121 -6.19 -12.37 8.97
N MET A 122 -5.28 -12.86 8.11
CA MET A 122 -4.55 -14.11 8.35
C MET A 122 -3.35 -13.83 9.27
N ILE A 123 -3.01 -14.78 10.15
CA ILE A 123 -1.96 -14.61 11.18
C ILE A 123 -0.61 -15.28 10.84
N TYR A 124 -0.30 -15.44 9.56
CA TYR A 124 0.98 -16.02 9.13
C TYR A 124 2.21 -15.21 9.57
N GLN A 125 2.04 -13.92 9.93
CA GLN A 125 3.12 -13.06 10.38
C GLN A 125 3.12 -12.94 11.90
N LYS A 126 4.31 -13.03 12.51
CA LYS A 126 4.50 -12.98 13.96
C LYS A 126 3.81 -11.78 14.62
N HIS A 127 3.94 -10.61 14.04
CA HIS A 127 3.33 -9.38 14.59
C HIS A 127 1.80 -9.39 14.53
N ARG A 128 1.18 -10.06 13.55
CA ARG A 128 -0.29 -10.26 13.51
C ARG A 128 -0.76 -11.20 14.62
N LYS A 129 0.05 -12.23 14.88
CA LYS A 129 -0.22 -13.12 16.03
C LYS A 129 -0.10 -12.38 17.36
N ILE A 130 0.92 -11.53 17.54
CA ILE A 130 1.06 -10.69 18.75
C ILE A 130 -0.18 -9.81 18.94
N LEU A 131 -0.70 -9.17 17.88
CA LEU A 131 -1.90 -8.36 17.96
C LEU A 131 -3.12 -9.20 18.42
N THR A 132 -3.34 -10.36 17.82
CA THR A 132 -4.48 -11.22 18.19
C THR A 132 -4.33 -11.80 19.59
N ASP A 133 -3.14 -12.26 19.98
CA ASP A 133 -2.89 -12.81 21.31
C ASP A 133 -3.17 -11.78 22.43
N LYS A 134 -2.84 -10.51 22.19
CA LYS A 134 -3.04 -9.43 23.17
C LYS A 134 -4.48 -8.90 23.21
N PHE A 135 -5.17 -8.83 22.06
CA PHE A 135 -6.38 -8.02 21.97
C PHE A 135 -7.64 -8.77 21.49
N ALA A 136 -7.57 -10.09 21.27
CA ALA A 136 -8.75 -10.86 20.83
C ALA A 136 -9.93 -10.81 21.81
N THR A 137 -9.65 -10.69 23.11
CA THR A 137 -10.67 -10.63 24.18
C THR A 137 -10.78 -9.26 24.82
N HIS A 138 -10.04 -8.25 24.31
CA HIS A 138 -10.00 -6.94 24.92
C HIS A 138 -11.31 -6.15 24.64
N PRO A 139 -11.94 -5.52 25.65
CA PRO A 139 -13.26 -4.88 25.52
C PRO A 139 -13.31 -3.71 24.52
N LEU A 140 -12.19 -3.02 24.33
CA LEU A 140 -12.08 -1.93 23.37
C LEU A 140 -11.69 -2.39 21.95
N CYS A 141 -11.60 -3.72 21.71
CA CYS A 141 -11.08 -4.27 20.47
C CYS A 141 -11.97 -5.38 19.90
N ASP A 142 -12.33 -5.26 18.65
CA ASP A 142 -12.81 -6.37 17.83
C ASP A 142 -11.68 -6.86 16.91
N VAL A 143 -10.63 -7.39 17.53
CA VAL A 143 -9.44 -7.91 16.88
C VAL A 143 -9.52 -9.43 16.81
N GLY A 144 -9.27 -9.99 15.61
CA GLY A 144 -9.25 -11.43 15.45
C GLY A 144 -8.75 -11.86 14.06
N HIS A 145 -8.39 -13.14 13.94
CA HIS A 145 -8.02 -13.71 12.66
C HIS A 145 -9.18 -14.45 11.98
N SER A 146 -9.02 -14.65 10.67
CA SER A 146 -9.97 -15.34 9.80
C SER A 146 -9.41 -16.65 9.22
N ASP A 147 -8.42 -17.24 9.90
CA ASP A 147 -7.83 -18.50 9.45
C ASP A 147 -8.71 -19.69 9.88
N GLU A 148 -9.46 -20.23 8.95
CA GLU A 148 -10.36 -21.36 9.17
C GLU A 148 -9.65 -22.63 9.67
N SER A 149 -8.35 -22.79 9.39
CA SER A 149 -7.56 -23.91 9.90
C SER A 149 -7.31 -23.83 11.40
N LEU A 150 -7.50 -22.64 11.99
CA LEU A 150 -7.30 -22.32 13.40
C LEU A 150 -8.61 -21.86 14.08
N LYS A 151 -9.76 -22.32 13.62
CA LYS A 151 -11.06 -21.83 14.11
C LYS A 151 -11.36 -22.15 15.58
N THR A 152 -10.58 -23.00 16.23
CA THR A 152 -10.67 -23.28 17.68
C THR A 152 -9.78 -22.37 18.52
N ASP A 153 -8.96 -21.54 17.90
CA ASP A 153 -8.13 -20.54 18.57
C ASP A 153 -9.01 -19.41 19.13
N VAL A 154 -8.66 -18.89 20.31
CA VAL A 154 -9.36 -17.77 20.96
C VAL A 154 -9.37 -16.51 20.08
N GLY A 155 -8.35 -16.33 19.27
CA GLY A 155 -8.25 -15.21 18.32
C GLY A 155 -9.09 -15.38 17.06
N PHE A 156 -9.71 -16.52 16.80
CA PHE A 156 -10.54 -16.72 15.62
C PHE A 156 -11.88 -15.98 15.76
N LYS A 157 -12.14 -15.09 14.82
CA LYS A 157 -13.41 -14.35 14.73
C LYS A 157 -14.05 -14.40 13.33
N GLY A 158 -13.48 -15.19 12.44
CA GLY A 158 -13.96 -15.32 11.08
C GLY A 158 -13.76 -14.07 10.21
N PHE A 159 -14.43 -14.05 9.08
CA PHE A 159 -14.35 -12.95 8.11
C PHE A 159 -15.21 -11.76 8.56
N LEU A 160 -14.75 -10.55 8.24
CA LEU A 160 -15.50 -9.31 8.42
C LEU A 160 -15.35 -8.47 7.13
N SER A 161 -16.49 -8.09 6.54
CA SER A 161 -16.47 -7.28 5.31
C SER A 161 -15.91 -5.87 5.57
N ILE A 162 -15.55 -5.16 4.51
CA ILE A 162 -15.11 -3.76 4.62
C ILE A 162 -16.22 -2.91 5.24
N GLU A 163 -17.47 -3.06 4.79
CA GLU A 163 -18.62 -2.32 5.32
C GLU A 163 -18.78 -2.54 6.82
N GLN A 164 -18.66 -3.78 7.29
CA GLN A 164 -18.72 -4.10 8.71
C GLN A 164 -17.55 -3.48 9.50
N GLN A 165 -16.34 -3.45 8.90
CA GLN A 165 -15.18 -2.79 9.53
C GLN A 165 -15.36 -1.27 9.60
N LEU A 166 -16.05 -0.66 8.64
CA LEU A 166 -16.37 0.78 8.65
C LEU A 166 -17.34 1.19 9.79
N ASP A 167 -17.93 0.26 10.50
CA ASP A 167 -18.71 0.56 11.71
C ASP A 167 -17.85 0.99 12.91
N TYR A 168 -16.54 0.82 12.83
CA TYR A 168 -15.61 1.09 13.93
C TYR A 168 -14.85 2.40 13.72
N LYS A 169 -14.61 3.15 14.83
CA LYS A 169 -13.83 4.39 14.81
C LYS A 169 -12.38 4.14 14.41
N TYR A 170 -11.78 3.07 14.90
CA TYR A 170 -10.36 2.78 14.72
C TYR A 170 -10.19 1.50 13.92
N ILE A 171 -9.48 1.59 12.80
CA ILE A 171 -9.18 0.41 11.98
C ILE A 171 -7.67 0.20 11.97
N ILE A 172 -7.24 -0.99 12.39
CA ILE A 172 -5.83 -1.31 12.45
C ILE A 172 -5.37 -1.80 11.08
N SER A 173 -4.32 -1.18 10.56
CA SER A 173 -3.65 -1.59 9.34
C SER A 173 -2.36 -2.30 9.69
N VAL A 174 -2.38 -3.64 9.59
CA VAL A 174 -1.22 -4.49 9.92
C VAL A 174 -0.66 -5.10 8.66
N GLU A 175 0.61 -4.78 8.39
CA GLU A 175 1.30 -5.30 7.22
C GLU A 175 1.31 -6.84 7.17
N GLY A 176 1.31 -7.37 5.95
CA GLY A 176 1.54 -8.79 5.69
C GLY A 176 3.03 -9.08 5.57
N LYS A 177 3.43 -9.72 4.46
CA LYS A 177 4.85 -9.93 4.15
C LYS A 177 5.52 -8.60 3.79
N ASP A 178 4.84 -7.73 3.03
CA ASP A 178 5.30 -6.38 2.66
C ASP A 178 4.37 -5.30 3.25
N VAL A 179 3.29 -4.94 2.59
CA VAL A 179 2.36 -3.89 3.00
C VAL A 179 0.99 -4.47 3.41
N ALA A 180 0.21 -3.68 4.13
CA ALA A 180 -1.18 -4.00 4.41
C ALA A 180 -2.08 -3.62 3.21
N THR A 181 -2.87 -4.57 2.71
CA THR A 181 -3.81 -4.31 1.62
C THR A 181 -4.95 -3.37 2.01
N ASN A 182 -5.33 -3.37 3.28
CA ASN A 182 -6.44 -2.56 3.79
C ASN A 182 -6.10 -1.08 3.96
N LEU A 183 -4.82 -0.69 3.99
CA LEU A 183 -4.40 0.69 4.27
C LEU A 183 -5.12 1.72 3.39
N LYS A 184 -5.20 1.48 2.07
CA LYS A 184 -5.68 2.49 1.11
C LYS A 184 -7.17 2.81 1.30
N TRP A 185 -8.00 1.80 1.54
CA TRP A 185 -9.41 2.05 1.81
C TRP A 185 -9.64 2.60 3.22
N ILE A 186 -8.84 2.24 4.22
CA ILE A 186 -8.90 2.87 5.55
C ILE A 186 -8.61 4.36 5.44
N MET A 187 -7.54 4.73 4.75
CA MET A 187 -7.11 6.12 4.56
C MET A 187 -8.11 6.95 3.73
N SER A 188 -9.00 6.32 2.97
CA SER A 188 -10.09 7.00 2.26
C SER A 188 -11.40 7.05 3.03
N SER A 189 -11.49 6.36 4.19
CA SER A 189 -12.70 6.26 5.02
C SER A 189 -12.80 7.38 6.07
N ASN A 190 -13.89 7.36 6.83
CA ASN A 190 -14.08 8.18 8.02
C ASN A 190 -13.67 7.45 9.32
N SER A 191 -12.83 6.42 9.21
CA SER A 191 -12.24 5.75 10.37
C SER A 191 -10.78 6.14 10.53
N LEU A 192 -10.32 6.24 11.77
CA LEU A 192 -8.94 6.59 12.07
C LEU A 192 -8.04 5.37 11.88
N CYS A 193 -7.02 5.51 11.05
CA CYS A 193 -6.04 4.46 10.81
C CYS A 193 -5.05 4.35 11.95
N PHE A 194 -4.96 3.17 12.55
CA PHE A 194 -3.90 2.81 13.50
C PHE A 194 -2.93 1.85 12.83
N MET A 195 -1.64 2.17 12.81
CA MET A 195 -0.64 1.26 12.24
C MET A 195 0.76 1.48 12.81
N ARG A 196 1.60 0.47 12.69
CA ARG A 196 3.03 0.57 12.95
C ARG A 196 3.72 1.39 11.86
N ARG A 197 4.95 1.81 12.11
CA ARG A 197 5.73 2.51 11.07
C ARG A 197 5.91 1.64 9.83
N PRO A 198 5.56 2.13 8.62
CA PRO A 198 5.77 1.38 7.39
C PRO A 198 7.25 1.02 7.17
N ARG A 199 7.50 -0.23 6.78
CA ARG A 199 8.85 -0.74 6.42
C ARG A 199 8.99 -0.94 4.93
N PHE A 200 7.87 -1.05 4.25
CA PHE A 200 7.77 -1.24 2.81
C PHE A 200 6.79 -0.23 2.23
N GLU A 201 6.98 0.07 0.97
CA GLU A 201 6.12 0.99 0.24
C GLU A 201 5.74 0.44 -1.13
N THR A 202 4.63 0.93 -1.64
CA THR A 202 4.09 0.65 -2.97
C THR A 202 3.91 1.95 -3.74
N TRP A 203 3.22 1.91 -4.85
CA TRP A 203 2.77 3.10 -5.57
C TRP A 203 2.01 4.13 -4.70
N TYR A 204 1.53 3.73 -3.52
CA TYR A 204 0.87 4.63 -2.57
C TYR A 204 1.85 5.50 -1.76
N MET A 205 3.17 5.29 -1.93
CA MET A 205 4.24 6.03 -1.26
C MET A 205 4.10 6.02 0.28
N GLU A 206 3.94 4.84 0.86
CA GLU A 206 3.79 4.67 2.32
C GLU A 206 4.94 5.30 3.11
N GLY A 207 6.12 5.42 2.51
CA GLY A 207 7.28 6.12 3.09
C GLY A 207 7.09 7.63 3.29
N ARG A 208 6.10 8.25 2.63
CA ARG A 208 5.73 9.66 2.79
C ARG A 208 4.64 9.91 3.84
N LEU A 209 4.06 8.87 4.40
CA LEU A 209 3.08 9.01 5.47
C LEU A 209 3.75 9.48 6.76
N ILE A 210 3.18 10.50 7.38
CA ILE A 210 3.71 11.13 8.59
C ILE A 210 2.89 10.65 9.79
N PRO A 211 3.53 10.05 10.82
CA PRO A 211 2.87 9.66 12.05
C PRO A 211 2.13 10.82 12.72
N ASN A 212 0.95 10.54 13.25
CA ASN A 212 0.07 11.48 13.93
C ASN A 212 -0.40 12.68 13.08
N VAL A 213 -0.10 12.64 11.76
CA VAL A 213 -0.63 13.55 10.75
C VAL A 213 -1.57 12.79 9.80
N HIS A 214 -1.15 11.61 9.31
CA HIS A 214 -1.93 10.80 8.39
C HIS A 214 -2.48 9.51 9.02
N TYR A 215 -1.88 9.06 10.11
CA TYR A 215 -2.26 7.86 10.85
C TYR A 215 -1.75 7.94 12.28
N VAL A 216 -2.32 7.15 13.18
CA VAL A 216 -1.81 7.01 14.54
C VAL A 216 -0.73 5.94 14.56
N LEU A 217 0.48 6.32 14.98
CA LEU A 217 1.59 5.40 15.13
C LEU A 217 1.37 4.50 16.35
N LEU A 218 1.45 3.20 16.12
CA LEU A 218 1.48 2.19 17.18
C LEU A 218 2.90 1.67 17.39
N ASP A 219 3.18 1.25 18.61
CA ASP A 219 4.38 0.49 18.95
C ASP A 219 4.43 -0.84 18.17
N ASP A 220 5.63 -1.36 17.94
CA ASP A 220 5.83 -2.58 17.15
C ASP A 220 5.14 -3.81 17.74
N ASP A 221 4.91 -3.82 19.06
CA ASP A 221 4.22 -4.89 19.78
C ASP A 221 2.79 -4.51 20.21
N PHE A 222 2.27 -3.34 19.74
CA PHE A 222 0.94 -2.81 20.00
C PHE A 222 0.65 -2.51 21.48
N SER A 223 1.69 -2.33 22.32
CA SER A 223 1.51 -2.14 23.77
C SER A 223 0.74 -0.86 24.11
N ASP A 224 0.77 0.13 23.24
CA ASP A 224 0.13 1.44 23.38
C ASP A 224 -1.30 1.52 22.77
N LEU A 225 -1.84 0.41 22.24
CA LEU A 225 -3.11 0.42 21.51
C LEU A 225 -4.28 0.87 22.39
N GLU A 226 -4.38 0.36 23.62
CA GLU A 226 -5.46 0.71 24.54
C GLU A 226 -5.42 2.20 24.90
N GLU A 227 -4.27 2.69 25.31
CA GLU A 227 -4.06 4.11 25.64
C GLU A 227 -4.49 5.02 24.49
N LYS A 228 -4.10 4.69 23.26
CA LYS A 228 -4.46 5.47 22.07
C LYS A 228 -5.94 5.43 21.73
N ILE A 229 -6.61 4.28 21.94
CA ILE A 229 -8.07 4.19 21.77
C ILE A 229 -8.76 5.14 22.76
N GLN A 230 -8.36 5.11 24.04
CA GLN A 230 -8.91 5.98 25.07
C GLN A 230 -8.66 7.44 24.75
N TYR A 231 -7.41 7.80 24.41
CA TYR A 231 -7.02 9.16 24.05
C TYR A 231 -7.89 9.74 22.92
N TYR A 232 -8.08 9.01 21.81
CA TYR A 232 -8.89 9.52 20.70
C TYR A 232 -10.39 9.38 20.91
N ASN A 233 -10.86 8.61 21.87
CA ASN A 233 -12.25 8.67 22.35
C ASN A 233 -12.53 9.98 23.08
N ASP A 234 -11.55 10.47 23.87
CA ASP A 234 -11.64 11.71 24.63
C ASP A 234 -11.35 12.95 23.77
N HIS A 235 -10.61 12.79 22.65
CA HIS A 235 -10.21 13.87 21.73
C HIS A 235 -10.66 13.57 20.28
N PRO A 236 -11.97 13.44 20.01
CA PRO A 236 -12.48 13.07 18.70
C PRO A 236 -12.14 14.08 17.59
N GLU A 237 -11.96 15.37 17.93
CA GLU A 237 -11.55 16.41 16.99
C GLU A 237 -10.14 16.18 16.43
N LEU A 238 -9.22 15.65 17.25
CA LEU A 238 -7.87 15.29 16.81
C LEU A 238 -7.90 14.07 15.87
N ALA A 239 -8.76 13.10 16.17
CA ALA A 239 -9.00 11.96 15.28
C ALA A 239 -9.52 12.42 13.92
N GLU A 240 -10.53 13.30 13.90
CA GLU A 240 -11.12 13.85 12.67
C GLU A 240 -10.11 14.65 11.85
N ALA A 241 -9.20 15.38 12.50
CA ALA A 241 -8.11 16.10 11.83
C ALA A 241 -7.16 15.14 11.10
N ILE A 242 -6.74 14.04 11.76
CA ILE A 242 -5.88 13.01 11.15
C ILE A 242 -6.61 12.33 9.98
N ILE A 243 -7.89 11.98 10.14
CA ILE A 243 -8.70 11.39 9.08
C ILE A 243 -8.75 12.31 7.86
N LYS A 244 -8.99 13.61 8.06
CA LYS A 244 -9.00 14.59 6.98
C LYS A 244 -7.67 14.67 6.23
N ASN A 245 -6.56 14.64 6.94
CA ASN A 245 -5.21 14.63 6.35
C ASN A 245 -4.96 13.34 5.57
N ALA A 246 -5.41 12.19 6.09
CA ALA A 246 -5.30 10.89 5.42
C ALA A 246 -6.11 10.87 4.11
N GLN A 247 -7.32 11.41 4.13
CA GLN A 247 -8.17 11.53 2.94
C GLN A 247 -7.52 12.47 1.90
N ALA A 248 -7.01 13.63 2.33
CA ALA A 248 -6.31 14.57 1.44
C ALA A 248 -5.07 13.93 0.80
N TYR A 249 -4.26 13.17 1.58
CA TYR A 249 -3.15 12.41 1.05
C TYR A 249 -3.59 11.38 0.00
N THR A 250 -4.71 10.70 0.24
CA THR A 250 -5.25 9.64 -0.62
C THR A 250 -5.78 10.18 -1.95
N GLU A 251 -6.28 11.41 -1.97
CA GLU A 251 -6.94 12.01 -3.13
C GLU A 251 -6.06 12.00 -4.39
N GLN A 252 -4.75 12.21 -4.24
CA GLN A 252 -3.80 12.23 -5.35
C GLN A 252 -3.76 10.92 -6.17
N PHE A 253 -4.21 9.78 -5.60
CA PHE A 253 -4.17 8.46 -6.24
C PHE A 253 -5.48 8.03 -6.90
N LYS A 254 -6.55 8.82 -6.77
CA LYS A 254 -7.90 8.44 -7.23
C LYS A 254 -8.13 8.66 -8.72
N ASN A 255 -7.45 9.63 -9.34
CA ASN A 255 -7.63 9.93 -10.76
C ASN A 255 -6.94 8.85 -11.62
N ILE A 256 -7.75 7.91 -12.12
CA ILE A 256 -7.27 6.74 -12.87
C ILE A 256 -6.47 7.13 -14.11
N GLU A 257 -6.89 8.17 -14.83
CA GLU A 257 -6.22 8.61 -16.05
C GLU A 257 -4.85 9.23 -15.74
N ARG A 258 -4.78 10.12 -14.74
CA ARG A 258 -3.53 10.73 -14.27
C ARG A 258 -2.56 9.65 -13.78
N GLU A 259 -3.05 8.71 -12.97
CA GLU A 259 -2.24 7.60 -12.46
C GLU A 259 -1.69 6.70 -13.57
N HIS A 260 -2.48 6.47 -14.62
CA HIS A 260 -2.01 5.71 -15.78
C HIS A 260 -0.90 6.46 -16.53
N LYS A 261 -1.04 7.77 -16.73
CA LYS A 261 -0.03 8.61 -17.40
C LYS A 261 1.27 8.67 -16.59
N ILE A 262 1.19 8.84 -15.26
CA ILE A 262 2.38 8.79 -14.39
C ILE A 262 3.07 7.42 -14.50
N ASN A 263 2.32 6.33 -14.51
CA ASN A 263 2.87 4.98 -14.63
C ASN A 263 3.61 4.78 -15.98
N LEU A 264 3.09 5.37 -17.07
CA LEU A 264 3.78 5.40 -18.37
C LEU A 264 5.07 6.21 -18.31
N LEU A 265 5.08 7.36 -17.63
CA LEU A 265 6.28 8.19 -17.46
C LEU A 265 7.35 7.48 -16.64
N VAL A 266 6.97 6.75 -15.60
CA VAL A 266 7.89 5.91 -14.81
C VAL A 266 8.54 4.84 -15.69
N ALA A 267 7.76 4.15 -16.52
CA ALA A 267 8.30 3.15 -17.44
C ALA A 267 9.19 3.80 -18.52
N LYS A 268 8.82 4.98 -19.04
CA LYS A 268 9.65 5.75 -19.98
C LYS A 268 10.99 6.07 -19.36
N LYS A 269 11.00 6.65 -18.14
CA LYS A 269 12.24 6.97 -17.41
C LYS A 269 13.13 5.73 -17.19
N TYR A 270 12.53 4.58 -16.87
CA TYR A 270 13.27 3.31 -16.76
C TYR A 270 14.00 2.96 -18.06
N PHE A 271 13.34 3.08 -19.21
CA PHE A 271 13.96 2.79 -20.51
C PHE A 271 15.02 3.82 -20.88
N GLU A 272 14.84 5.10 -20.54
CA GLU A 272 15.85 6.16 -20.72
C GLU A 272 17.10 5.89 -19.88
N LEU A 273 16.94 5.62 -18.58
CA LEU A 273 18.06 5.32 -17.67
C LEU A 273 18.81 4.03 -18.04
N SER A 274 18.15 3.10 -18.70
CA SER A 274 18.79 1.87 -19.22
C SER A 274 19.39 2.04 -20.64
N GLY A 275 19.40 3.26 -21.17
CA GLY A 275 20.01 3.57 -22.47
C GLY A 275 19.28 2.97 -23.68
N GLN A 276 17.98 2.72 -23.55
CA GLN A 276 17.18 2.08 -24.59
C GLN A 276 16.27 3.09 -25.34
N LEU A 277 16.06 4.28 -24.78
CA LEU A 277 15.37 5.42 -25.40
C LEU A 277 16.27 6.64 -25.45
#